data_9c5ee30b49d68ce8ac992f37206cc185
#
_entry.id   9c5ee30b49d68ce8ac992f37206cc185
#
_cell.length_a   1.000
_cell.length_b   1.000
_cell.length_c   1.000
_cell.angle_alpha   90.00
_cell.angle_beta   90.00
_cell.angle_gamma   90.00
#
_symmetry.space_group_name_H-M   'P 1'
#
loop_
_entity.id
_entity.type
_entity.pdbx_description
1 polymer ?
#
loop_
_entity_poly.entity_id
_entity_poly.type
_entity_poly.pdbx_seq_one_letter_code
_entity_poly.pdbx_strand_id
1 'polypeptide(L)'
;MISEAETQIFRAAYRYFAAHPSPPPMSDQAASLAWWETAAKDIAAVSASWNNHPLIIRLLVAIYEYLEEKAKEAAHELPQKP
;
A
#
# COMPACT_ATOMS: atom_id res chain seq x y z
N MET A 1 14.01 17.80 14.47
CA MET A 1 12.89 18.36 13.70
C MET A 1 12.95 17.87 12.26
N ILE A 2 11.82 17.47 11.71
CA ILE A 2 11.79 16.97 10.34
C ILE A 2 11.67 18.12 9.35
N SER A 3 12.10 17.88 8.13
CA SER A 3 12.08 18.91 7.09
C SER A 3 10.69 18.99 6.46
N GLU A 4 10.48 20.06 5.69
CA GLU A 4 9.25 20.24 4.93
C GLU A 4 9.07 19.10 3.92
N ALA A 5 10.16 18.70 3.26
CA ALA A 5 10.10 17.60 2.30
C ALA A 5 9.67 16.30 2.98
N GLU A 6 10.21 16.01 4.15
CA GLU A 6 9.83 14.79 4.87
C GLU A 6 8.37 14.83 5.28
N THR A 7 7.87 15.98 5.71
CA THR A 7 6.46 16.12 6.03
C THR A 7 5.58 15.81 4.82
N GLN A 8 5.93 16.35 3.67
CA GLN A 8 5.17 16.13 2.44
C GLN A 8 5.22 14.67 2.00
N ILE A 9 6.37 14.02 2.22
CA ILE A 9 6.53 12.62 1.89
C ILE A 9 5.60 11.75 2.75
N PHE A 10 5.51 12.03 4.05
CA PHE A 10 4.56 11.31 4.90
C PHE A 10 3.12 11.52 4.44
N ARG A 11 2.79 12.72 4.01
CA ARG A 11 1.45 12.99 3.48
C ARG A 11 1.18 12.22 2.21
N ALA A 12 2.18 12.14 1.33
CA ALA A 12 2.04 11.38 0.09
C ALA A 12 1.81 9.90 0.38
N ALA A 13 2.54 9.35 1.34
CA ALA A 13 2.36 7.96 1.73
C ALA A 13 0.97 7.73 2.32
N TYR A 14 0.51 8.66 3.15
CA TYR A 14 -0.84 8.57 3.70
C TYR A 14 -1.90 8.57 2.60
N ARG A 15 -1.75 9.45 1.62
CA ARG A 15 -2.71 9.52 0.52
C ARG A 15 -2.73 8.22 -0.27
N TYR A 16 -1.55 7.64 -0.49
CA TYR A 16 -1.48 6.36 -1.16
C TYR A 16 -2.25 5.30 -0.37
N PHE A 17 -2.01 5.22 0.92
CA PHE A 17 -2.70 4.25 1.75
C PHE A 17 -4.20 4.50 1.78
N ALA A 18 -4.62 5.76 1.85
CA ALA A 18 -6.04 6.10 1.87
C ALA A 18 -6.73 5.71 0.57
N ALA A 19 -6.01 5.74 -0.55
CA ALA A 19 -6.56 5.34 -1.85
C ALA A 19 -6.60 3.81 -2.02
N HIS A 20 -5.85 3.07 -1.19
CA HIS A 20 -5.77 1.62 -1.30
C HIS A 20 -6.00 0.97 0.07
N PRO A 21 -7.15 1.22 0.71
CA PRO A 21 -7.32 0.85 2.12
C PRO A 21 -7.45 -0.64 2.37
N SER A 22 -8.02 -1.38 1.43
CA SER A 22 -8.26 -2.80 1.64
C SER A 22 -8.17 -3.56 0.32
N PRO A 23 -7.22 -4.48 0.21
CA PRO A 23 -7.17 -5.33 -0.98
C PRO A 23 -8.35 -6.30 -0.99
N PRO A 24 -8.75 -6.76 -2.18
CA PRO A 24 -9.79 -7.78 -2.26
C PRO A 24 -9.28 -9.10 -1.70
N PRO A 25 -10.19 -10.02 -1.35
CA PRO A 25 -9.76 -11.33 -0.85
C PRO A 25 -8.92 -12.06 -1.89
N MET A 26 -7.91 -12.77 -1.42
CA MET A 26 -7.04 -13.54 -2.33
C MET A 26 -7.80 -14.65 -3.05
N SER A 27 -8.94 -15.07 -2.50
CA SER A 27 -9.79 -16.06 -3.15
C SER A 27 -10.39 -15.56 -4.46
N ASP A 28 -10.52 -14.25 -4.63
CA ASP A 28 -10.98 -13.66 -5.89
C ASP A 28 -9.75 -13.29 -6.71
N GLN A 29 -9.26 -14.25 -7.49
CA GLN A 29 -7.98 -14.07 -8.17
C GLN A 29 -7.99 -12.93 -9.19
N ALA A 30 -9.07 -12.80 -9.93
CA ALA A 30 -9.14 -11.75 -10.95
C ALA A 30 -9.12 -10.36 -10.33
N ALA A 31 -9.96 -10.14 -9.31
CA ALA A 31 -10.00 -8.85 -8.62
C ALA A 31 -8.70 -8.58 -7.90
N SER A 32 -8.12 -9.61 -7.29
CA SER A 32 -6.87 -9.48 -6.55
C SER A 32 -5.73 -9.06 -7.49
N LEU A 33 -5.62 -9.74 -8.62
CA LEU A 33 -4.56 -9.43 -9.58
C LEU A 33 -4.66 -8.00 -10.08
N ALA A 34 -5.86 -7.58 -10.47
CA ALA A 34 -6.07 -6.21 -10.97
C ALA A 34 -5.75 -5.18 -9.90
N TRP A 35 -6.17 -5.44 -8.66
CA TRP A 35 -5.92 -4.53 -7.56
C TRP A 35 -4.42 -4.37 -7.30
N TRP A 36 -3.69 -5.50 -7.25
CA TRP A 36 -2.25 -5.46 -6.97
C TRP A 36 -1.46 -4.82 -8.10
N GLU A 37 -1.89 -5.01 -9.35
CA GLU A 37 -1.25 -4.34 -10.47
C GLU A 37 -1.39 -2.83 -10.36
N THR A 38 -2.59 -2.36 -10.04
CA THR A 38 -2.83 -0.93 -9.86
C THR A 38 -2.04 -0.39 -8.68
N ALA A 39 -2.04 -1.12 -7.57
CA ALA A 39 -1.29 -0.70 -6.39
C ALA A 39 0.20 -0.55 -6.68
N ALA A 40 0.76 -1.49 -7.43
CA ALA A 40 2.18 -1.44 -7.78
C ALA A 40 2.49 -0.27 -8.72
N LYS A 41 1.62 -0.02 -9.69
CA LYS A 41 1.79 1.13 -10.59
C LYS A 41 1.75 2.45 -9.82
N ASP A 42 0.83 2.55 -8.87
CA ASP A 42 0.69 3.77 -8.09
C ASP A 42 1.89 3.99 -7.18
N ILE A 43 2.45 2.91 -6.62
CA ILE A 43 3.68 3.01 -5.84
C ILE A 43 4.79 3.60 -6.69
N ALA A 44 4.95 3.09 -7.91
CA ALA A 44 5.98 3.58 -8.80
C ALA A 44 5.79 5.05 -9.15
N ALA A 45 4.53 5.45 -9.38
CA ALA A 45 4.23 6.84 -9.70
C ALA A 45 4.52 7.78 -8.53
N VAL A 46 4.12 7.40 -7.32
CA VAL A 46 4.37 8.22 -6.13
C VAL A 46 5.88 8.31 -5.87
N SER A 47 6.57 7.19 -5.97
CA SER A 47 8.02 7.17 -5.76
C SER A 47 8.74 8.08 -6.75
N ALA A 48 8.34 8.00 -8.02
CA ALA A 48 8.96 8.82 -9.08
C ALA A 48 8.69 10.31 -8.85
N SER A 49 7.52 10.66 -8.34
CA SER A 49 7.18 12.06 -8.09
C SER A 49 8.09 12.69 -7.02
N TRP A 50 8.76 11.87 -6.22
CA TRP A 50 9.72 12.31 -5.21
C TRP A 50 11.14 11.90 -5.57
N ASN A 51 11.42 11.66 -6.84
CA ASN A 51 12.74 11.25 -7.33
C ASN A 51 13.28 10.03 -6.59
N ASN A 52 12.41 9.10 -6.27
CA ASN A 52 12.75 7.86 -5.57
C ASN A 52 13.48 8.14 -4.25
N HIS A 53 13.00 9.13 -3.52
CA HIS A 53 13.58 9.50 -2.22
C HIS A 53 13.54 8.29 -1.29
N PRO A 54 14.62 8.03 -0.53
CA PRO A 54 14.66 6.83 0.32
C PRO A 54 13.51 6.73 1.31
N LEU A 55 13.05 7.85 1.85
CA LEU A 55 11.96 7.81 2.82
C LEU A 55 10.65 7.37 2.18
N ILE A 56 10.33 7.91 0.98
CA ILE A 56 9.08 7.52 0.32
C ILE A 56 9.10 6.04 -0.06
N ILE A 57 10.25 5.56 -0.52
CA ILE A 57 10.38 4.15 -0.89
C ILE A 57 10.10 3.26 0.32
N ARG A 58 10.71 3.58 1.46
CA ARG A 58 10.54 2.78 2.67
C ARG A 58 9.12 2.81 3.19
N LEU A 59 8.49 3.98 3.15
CA LEU A 59 7.11 4.10 3.61
C LEU A 59 6.16 3.31 2.71
N LEU A 60 6.34 3.40 1.40
CA LEU A 60 5.47 2.69 0.46
C LEU A 60 5.67 1.18 0.56
N VAL A 61 6.91 0.73 0.74
CA VAL A 61 7.17 -0.70 0.93
C VAL A 61 6.50 -1.21 2.20
N ALA A 62 6.59 -0.45 3.28
CA ALA A 62 5.96 -0.83 4.54
C ALA A 62 4.44 -0.92 4.39
N ILE A 63 3.84 0.04 3.69
CA ILE A 63 2.40 0.04 3.44
C ILE A 63 2.02 -1.17 2.59
N TYR A 64 2.79 -1.44 1.54
CA TYR A 64 2.52 -2.55 0.66
C TYR A 64 2.56 -3.89 1.42
N GLU A 65 3.57 -4.07 2.26
CA GLU A 65 3.69 -5.27 3.07
C GLU A 65 2.53 -5.41 4.05
N TYR A 66 2.11 -4.31 4.64
CA TYR A 66 0.96 -4.33 5.52
C TYR A 66 -0.31 -4.75 4.78
N LEU A 67 -0.49 -4.22 3.56
CA LEU A 67 -1.65 -4.58 2.75
C LEU A 67 -1.62 -6.06 2.35
N GLU A 68 -0.44 -6.61 2.10
CA GLU A 68 -0.32 -8.05 1.84
C GLU A 68 -0.77 -8.87 3.04
N GLU A 69 -0.39 -8.44 4.23
CA GLU A 69 -0.81 -9.14 5.44
C GLU A 69 -2.31 -9.06 5.65
N LYS A 70 -2.89 -7.89 5.38
CA LYS A 70 -4.34 -7.75 5.46
C LYS A 70 -5.05 -8.71 4.53
N ALA A 71 -4.56 -8.84 3.30
CA ALA A 71 -5.17 -9.74 2.33
C ALA A 71 -5.10 -11.19 2.78
N LYS A 72 -3.97 -11.59 3.36
CA LYS A 72 -3.81 -12.94 3.87
C LYS A 72 -4.72 -13.20 5.06
N GLU A 73 -4.81 -12.26 5.97
CA GLU A 73 -5.66 -12.39 7.14
C GLU A 73 -7.12 -12.51 6.74
N ALA A 74 -7.56 -11.70 5.80
CA ALA A 74 -8.93 -11.76 5.33
C ALA A 74 -9.26 -13.14 4.75
N ALA A 75 -8.30 -13.74 4.06
CA ALA A 75 -8.51 -15.06 3.48
C ALA A 75 -8.58 -16.16 4.54
N HIS A 76 -7.86 -16.00 5.65
CA HIS A 76 -7.75 -17.05 6.65
C HIS A 76 -8.78 -16.96 7.76
N GLU A 77 -9.20 -15.78 8.12
CA GLU A 77 -9.95 -15.60 9.35
C GLU A 77 -11.46 -15.71 9.20
N LEU A 78 -11.96 -15.76 7.97
CA LEU A 78 -13.39 -15.70 7.73
C LEU A 78 -14.19 -16.69 8.54
N PRO A 79 -13.89 -17.99 8.48
CA PRO A 79 -14.73 -18.94 9.20
C PRO A 79 -14.42 -19.00 10.70
N GLN A 80 -13.26 -18.55 11.10
CA GLN A 80 -12.87 -18.65 12.51
C GLN A 80 -13.26 -17.46 13.33
N LYS A 81 -13.72 -16.41 12.71
CA LYS A 81 -14.02 -15.20 13.47
C LYS A 81 -15.17 -15.46 14.41
N PRO A 82 -14.93 -15.35 15.69
CA PRO A 82 -16.03 -15.49 16.65
C PRO A 82 -17.00 -14.34 16.55
#